data_dd071542e299266d1c729c31d3e40d6d
#
_entry.id   dd071542e299266d1c729c31d3e40d6d
#
_cell.length_a   1.000
_cell.length_b   1.000
_cell.length_c   1.000
_cell.angle_alpha   90.00
_cell.angle_beta   90.00
_cell.angle_gamma   90.00
#
_symmetry.space_group_name_H-M   'P 1'
#
loop_
_entity.id
_entity.type
_entity.pdbx_description
1 polymer ?
#
loop_
_entity_poly.entity_id
_entity_poly.type
_entity_poly.pdbx_seq_one_letter_code
_entity_poly.pdbx_strand_id
1 'polypeptide(L)'
;MIFTKLTLNNFKSYGHEVIKFGDGITVIVGENGAGKSTILEAISFALFKQHTAKKIDDLVRNGSDENMYVDLEFVSNGKEYKIHREKTKSGLKSTLLKKTTSKGQFIPSCAGDKEVANEIQSILDIDSDL
;
A
#
# COMPACT_ATOMS: atom_id res chain seq x y z
N MET A 1 3.47 6.62 12.36
CA MET A 1 3.36 5.56 11.32
C MET A 1 4.71 5.35 10.65
N ILE A 2 5.19 4.14 10.64
CA ILE A 2 6.48 3.78 10.05
C ILE A 2 6.23 2.74 8.97
N PHE A 3 6.59 3.04 7.73
CA PHE A 3 6.45 2.07 6.64
C PHE A 3 7.58 1.05 6.71
N THR A 4 7.24 -0.23 6.61
CA THR A 4 8.21 -1.31 6.71
C THR A 4 8.44 -2.05 5.40
N LYS A 5 7.40 -2.18 4.58
CA LYS A 5 7.50 -2.94 3.33
C LYS A 5 6.43 -2.50 2.35
N LEU A 6 6.81 -2.42 1.08
CA LEU A 6 5.89 -2.11 -0.02
C LEU A 6 6.05 -3.19 -1.08
N THR A 7 4.94 -3.82 -1.45
CA THR A 7 4.94 -4.81 -2.53
C THR A 7 4.09 -4.28 -3.68
N LEU A 8 4.66 -4.27 -4.87
CA LEU A 8 3.98 -3.84 -6.09
C LEU A 8 3.85 -5.02 -7.04
N ASN A 9 2.67 -5.19 -7.62
CA ASN A 9 2.46 -6.19 -8.66
C ASN A 9 1.72 -5.56 -9.82
N ASN A 10 2.32 -5.56 -11.00
CA ASN A 10 1.76 -4.96 -12.20
C ASN A 10 1.31 -3.51 -12.03
N PHE A 11 2.08 -2.75 -11.24
CA PHE A 11 1.81 -1.35 -10.96
C PHE A 11 2.70 -0.49 -11.86
N LYS A 12 2.10 0.19 -12.82
CA LYS A 12 2.81 1.01 -13.82
C LYS A 12 3.90 0.19 -14.51
N SER A 13 5.17 0.60 -14.42
CA SER A 13 6.29 -0.11 -15.05
C SER A 13 6.81 -1.29 -14.27
N TYR A 14 6.34 -1.49 -13.04
CA TYR A 14 6.81 -2.57 -12.19
C TYR A 14 6.00 -3.84 -12.42
N GLY A 15 6.68 -4.95 -12.75
CA GLY A 15 6.03 -6.27 -12.86
C GLY A 15 5.74 -6.84 -11.49
N HIS A 16 6.79 -7.08 -10.72
CA HIS A 16 6.69 -7.49 -9.33
C HIS A 16 7.91 -6.93 -8.60
N GLU A 17 7.67 -6.17 -7.54
CA GLU A 17 8.75 -5.55 -6.79
C GLU A 17 8.42 -5.54 -5.31
N VAL A 18 9.40 -5.84 -4.49
CA VAL A 18 9.28 -5.78 -3.04
C VAL A 18 10.32 -4.80 -2.53
N ILE A 19 9.87 -3.77 -1.83
CA ILE A 19 10.74 -2.72 -1.29
C ILE A 19 10.65 -2.79 0.23
N LYS A 20 11.77 -3.07 0.87
CA LYS A 20 11.85 -3.08 2.33
C LYS A 20 12.47 -1.77 2.78
N PHE A 21 11.76 -1.07 3.65
CA PHE A 21 12.26 0.16 4.24
C PHE A 21 13.02 -0.19 5.51
N GLY A 22 14.28 0.21 5.60
CA GLY A 22 15.09 -0.08 6.79
C GLY A 22 14.65 0.78 7.97
N ASP A 23 15.48 1.76 8.31
CA ASP A 23 15.19 2.67 9.42
C ASP A 23 14.41 3.89 8.93
N GLY A 24 13.26 3.66 8.31
CA GLY A 24 12.44 4.72 7.76
C GLY A 24 12.48 4.77 6.24
N ILE A 25 12.25 5.95 5.66
CA ILE A 25 11.99 6.10 4.22
C ILE A 25 13.25 6.36 3.41
N THR A 26 14.43 6.03 3.94
CA THR A 26 15.72 6.31 3.29
C THR A 26 15.87 5.61 1.94
N VAL A 27 15.18 4.50 1.74
CA VAL A 27 15.24 3.74 0.49
C VAL A 27 14.70 4.54 -0.70
N ILE A 28 13.86 5.55 -0.44
CA ILE A 28 13.27 6.36 -1.50
C ILE A 28 14.29 7.33 -2.10
N VAL A 29 15.48 7.45 -1.53
CA VAL A 29 16.56 8.29 -2.04
C VAL A 29 17.29 7.53 -3.15
N GLY A 30 16.57 7.12 -4.18
CA GLY A 30 17.16 6.44 -5.33
C GLY A 30 17.61 7.42 -6.39
N GLU A 31 18.49 6.94 -7.27
CA GLU A 31 19.03 7.74 -8.37
C GLU A 31 18.00 8.02 -9.46
N ASN A 32 17.03 7.14 -9.59
CA ASN A 32 16.03 7.25 -10.64
C ASN A 32 14.80 8.00 -10.12
N GLY A 33 14.67 9.26 -10.55
CA GLY A 33 13.54 10.09 -10.15
C GLY A 33 12.17 9.53 -10.53
N ALA A 34 12.07 8.85 -11.67
CA ALA A 34 10.81 8.26 -12.12
C ALA A 34 10.39 7.09 -11.22
N GLY A 35 11.34 6.22 -10.85
CA GLY A 35 11.06 5.12 -9.94
C GLY A 35 10.69 5.61 -8.56
N LYS A 36 11.36 6.65 -8.08
CA LYS A 36 11.09 7.28 -6.80
C LYS A 36 9.66 7.84 -6.74
N SER A 37 9.24 8.55 -7.79
CA SER A 37 7.88 9.10 -7.86
C SER A 37 6.83 8.00 -7.89
N THR A 38 7.09 6.89 -8.57
CA THR A 38 6.17 5.77 -8.63
C THR A 38 6.00 5.11 -7.26
N ILE A 39 7.09 4.99 -6.49
CA ILE A 39 7.04 4.43 -5.13
C ILE A 39 6.17 5.33 -4.24
N LEU A 40 6.37 6.64 -4.30
CA LEU A 40 5.56 7.58 -3.52
C LEU A 40 4.10 7.53 -3.93
N GLU A 41 3.83 7.41 -5.21
CA GLU A 41 2.46 7.27 -5.71
C GLU A 41 1.81 5.98 -5.21
N ALA A 42 2.56 4.87 -5.18
CA ALA A 42 2.06 3.60 -4.68
C ALA A 42 1.70 3.68 -3.20
N ILE A 43 2.51 4.37 -2.40
CA ILE A 43 2.22 4.59 -0.98
C ILE A 43 0.95 5.42 -0.82
N SER A 44 0.82 6.51 -1.57
CA SER A 44 -0.37 7.36 -1.54
C SER A 44 -1.62 6.61 -1.98
N PHE A 45 -1.48 5.78 -3.00
CA PHE A 45 -2.58 4.95 -3.48
C PHE A 45 -3.01 3.93 -2.40
N ALA A 46 -2.04 3.29 -1.74
CA ALA A 46 -2.34 2.33 -0.68
C ALA A 46 -3.08 2.99 0.48
N LEU A 47 -2.59 4.15 0.93
CA LEU A 47 -3.18 4.85 2.07
C LEU A 47 -4.52 5.50 1.74
N PHE A 48 -4.62 6.20 0.61
CA PHE A 48 -5.72 7.12 0.33
C PHE A 48 -6.40 6.89 -1.00
N LYS A 49 -5.99 5.89 -1.77
CA LYS A 49 -6.43 5.68 -3.16
C LYS A 49 -6.10 6.87 -4.08
N GLN A 50 -5.15 7.69 -3.69
CA GLN A 50 -4.70 8.83 -4.50
C GLN A 50 -3.70 8.39 -5.54
N HIS A 51 -3.84 8.89 -6.76
CA HIS A 51 -2.91 8.60 -7.84
C HIS A 51 -2.94 9.74 -8.86
N THR A 52 -1.89 9.84 -9.66
CA THR A 52 -1.77 10.87 -10.69
C THR A 52 -2.40 10.46 -12.01
N ALA A 53 -2.67 9.18 -12.19
CA ALA A 53 -3.32 8.67 -13.39
C ALA A 53 -4.79 9.13 -13.45
N LYS A 54 -5.31 9.31 -14.66
CA LYS A 54 -6.72 9.73 -14.83
C LYS A 54 -7.70 8.65 -14.40
N LYS A 55 -7.32 7.38 -14.58
CA LYS A 55 -8.15 6.22 -14.25
C LYS A 55 -7.29 5.22 -13.48
N ILE A 56 -7.93 4.43 -12.62
CA ILE A 56 -7.25 3.35 -11.92
C ILE A 56 -6.63 2.36 -12.91
N ASP A 57 -7.30 2.11 -14.03
CA ASP A 57 -6.78 1.21 -15.06
C ASP A 57 -5.42 1.64 -15.60
N ASP A 58 -5.12 2.93 -15.56
CA ASP A 58 -3.85 3.46 -16.03
C ASP A 58 -2.70 3.16 -15.07
N LEU A 59 -3.00 2.70 -13.87
CA LEU A 59 -1.99 2.23 -12.93
C LEU A 59 -1.54 0.81 -13.23
N VAL A 60 -2.34 0.06 -13.98
CA VAL A 60 -2.04 -1.33 -14.32
C VAL A 60 -0.94 -1.36 -15.38
N ARG A 61 0.03 -2.26 -15.19
CA ARG A 61 1.14 -2.42 -16.13
C ARG A 61 0.62 -2.84 -17.50
N ASN A 62 1.07 -2.15 -18.54
CA ASN A 62 0.68 -2.43 -19.90
C ASN A 62 1.06 -3.85 -20.33
N GLY A 63 0.11 -4.53 -20.99
CA GLY A 63 0.36 -5.86 -21.54
C GLY A 63 0.29 -6.99 -20.52
N SER A 64 -0.08 -6.69 -19.28
CA SER A 64 -0.21 -7.73 -18.25
C SER A 64 -1.63 -8.26 -18.20
N ASP A 65 -1.76 -9.57 -18.11
CA ASP A 65 -3.04 -10.25 -17.88
C ASP A 65 -3.33 -10.47 -16.40
N GLU A 66 -2.33 -10.22 -15.54
CA GLU A 66 -2.47 -10.39 -14.10
C GLU A 66 -3.08 -9.17 -13.46
N ASN A 67 -3.65 -9.37 -12.27
CA ASN A 67 -4.20 -8.27 -11.49
C ASN A 67 -3.11 -7.35 -10.98
N MET A 68 -3.42 -6.06 -10.92
CA MET A 68 -2.57 -5.08 -10.25
C MET A 68 -2.88 -5.09 -8.76
N TYR A 69 -1.84 -5.13 -7.91
CA TYR A 69 -2.06 -4.91 -6.49
C TYR A 69 -0.89 -4.16 -5.86
N VAL A 70 -1.19 -3.50 -4.75
CA VAL A 70 -0.23 -2.80 -3.91
C VAL A 70 -0.48 -3.26 -2.48
N ASP A 71 0.58 -3.72 -1.81
CA ASP A 71 0.55 -4.05 -0.38
C ASP A 71 1.50 -3.13 0.34
N LEU A 72 0.99 -2.41 1.33
CA LEU A 72 1.81 -1.53 2.18
C LEU A 72 1.75 -2.04 3.60
N GLU A 73 2.90 -2.43 4.14
CA GLU A 73 3.03 -2.83 5.54
C GLU A 73 3.61 -1.68 6.34
N PHE A 74 3.02 -1.41 7.49
CA PHE A 74 3.46 -0.32 8.36
C PHE A 74 3.21 -0.65 9.82
N VAL A 75 3.91 0.08 10.69
CA VAL A 75 3.74 0.00 12.14
C VAL A 75 3.14 1.32 12.61
N SER A 76 2.12 1.25 13.43
CA SER A 76 1.50 2.43 14.03
C SER A 76 1.12 2.08 15.46
N ASN A 77 1.58 2.91 16.40
CA ASN A 77 1.27 2.75 17.82
C ASN A 77 1.56 1.34 18.33
N GLY A 78 2.70 0.77 17.91
CA GLY A 78 3.15 -0.55 18.32
C GLY A 78 2.45 -1.72 17.65
N LYS A 79 1.57 -1.46 16.70
CA LYS A 79 0.82 -2.50 16.00
C LYS A 79 1.23 -2.56 14.53
N GLU A 80 1.30 -3.76 13.99
CA GLU A 80 1.67 -3.97 12.59
C GLU A 80 0.43 -4.18 11.73
N TYR A 81 0.37 -3.46 10.62
CA TYR A 81 -0.75 -3.49 9.68
C TYR A 81 -0.26 -3.72 8.26
N LYS A 82 -1.16 -4.21 7.42
CA LYS A 82 -0.96 -4.31 5.98
C LYS A 82 -2.22 -3.80 5.27
N ILE A 83 -2.06 -2.89 4.32
CA ILE A 83 -3.14 -2.47 3.45
C ILE A 83 -2.93 -3.17 2.11
N HIS A 84 -3.94 -3.89 1.65
CA HIS A 84 -3.95 -4.55 0.35
C HIS A 84 -4.99 -3.90 -0.53
N ARG A 85 -4.57 -3.38 -1.68
CA ARG A 85 -5.47 -2.85 -2.68
C ARG A 85 -5.19 -3.55 -4.00
N GLU A 86 -6.24 -4.10 -4.59
CA GLU A 86 -6.13 -4.91 -5.79
C GLU A 86 -7.15 -4.46 -6.83
N LYS A 87 -6.69 -4.25 -8.07
CA LYS A 87 -7.57 -3.97 -9.21
C LYS A 87 -7.88 -5.28 -9.90
N THR A 88 -9.15 -5.65 -9.90
CA THR A 88 -9.66 -6.83 -10.59
C THR A 88 -10.56 -6.41 -11.74
N LYS A 89 -11.03 -7.37 -12.52
CA LYS A 89 -11.98 -7.10 -13.60
C LYS A 89 -13.28 -6.49 -13.07
N SER A 90 -13.65 -6.81 -11.84
CA SER A 90 -14.90 -6.31 -11.23
C SER A 90 -14.72 -5.01 -10.47
N GLY A 91 -13.50 -4.48 -10.38
CA GLY A 91 -13.22 -3.22 -9.70
C GLY A 91 -12.06 -3.28 -8.73
N LEU A 92 -12.01 -2.30 -7.83
CA LEU A 92 -10.96 -2.21 -6.83
C LEU A 92 -11.43 -2.86 -5.53
N LYS A 93 -10.58 -3.74 -5.00
CA LYS A 93 -10.80 -4.36 -3.69
C LYS A 93 -9.77 -3.85 -2.71
N SER A 94 -10.22 -3.51 -1.51
CA SER A 94 -9.36 -3.02 -0.43
C SER A 94 -9.56 -3.85 0.82
N THR A 95 -8.46 -4.20 1.48
CA THR A 95 -8.48 -4.95 2.74
C THR A 95 -7.43 -4.38 3.66
N LEU A 96 -7.78 -4.19 4.91
CA LEU A 96 -6.83 -3.85 5.96
C LEU A 96 -6.61 -5.10 6.81
N LEU A 97 -5.34 -5.48 6.97
CA LEU A 97 -4.96 -6.64 7.76
C LEU A 97 -4.15 -6.18 8.97
N LYS A 98 -4.28 -6.90 10.05
CA LYS A 98 -3.57 -6.63 11.29
C LYS A 98 -2.80 -7.89 11.68
N LYS A 99 -1.56 -7.72 12.12
CA LYS A 99 -0.73 -8.86 12.52
C LYS A 99 -1.12 -9.31 13.92
N THR A 100 -1.33 -10.62 14.07
CA THR A 100 -1.63 -11.19 15.38
C THR A 100 -0.35 -11.31 16.20
N THR A 101 -0.46 -11.06 17.51
CA THR A 101 0.69 -11.14 18.39
C THR A 101 1.10 -12.58 18.66
N SER A 102 0.16 -13.52 18.59
CA SER A 102 0.43 -14.92 18.95
C SER A 102 1.11 -15.72 17.85
N LYS A 103 0.82 -15.44 16.58
CA LYS A 103 1.37 -16.24 15.47
C LYS A 103 2.16 -15.42 14.46
N GLY A 104 2.20 -14.12 14.59
CA GLY A 104 2.90 -13.24 13.65
C GLY A 104 2.32 -13.23 12.25
N GLN A 105 1.05 -13.60 12.10
CA GLN A 105 0.37 -13.64 10.81
C GLN A 105 -0.58 -12.47 10.65
N PHE A 106 -0.68 -11.96 9.42
CA PHE A 106 -1.66 -10.94 9.11
C PHE A 106 -3.02 -11.59 8.90
N ILE A 107 -4.03 -11.03 9.57
CA ILE A 107 -5.42 -11.46 9.41
C ILE A 107 -6.27 -10.26 9.00
N PRO A 108 -7.32 -10.46 8.21
CA PRO A 108 -8.18 -9.35 7.81
C PRO A 108 -8.84 -8.70 9.02
N SER A 109 -8.75 -7.36 9.08
CA SER A 109 -9.39 -6.56 10.12
C SER A 109 -10.67 -5.95 9.58
N CYS A 110 -10.64 -5.40 8.37
CA CYS A 110 -11.82 -4.91 7.69
C CYS A 110 -11.58 -4.96 6.17
N ALA A 111 -12.66 -4.94 5.42
CA ALA A 111 -12.63 -4.99 3.97
C ALA A 111 -13.63 -3.99 3.40
N GLY A 112 -13.35 -3.55 2.16
CA GLY A 112 -14.17 -2.56 1.47
C GLY A 112 -13.54 -1.18 1.55
N ASP A 113 -13.68 -0.40 0.46
CA ASP A 113 -13.01 0.89 0.35
C ASP A 113 -13.35 1.86 1.48
N LYS A 114 -14.63 1.96 1.80
CA LYS A 114 -15.10 2.88 2.85
C LYS A 114 -14.62 2.46 4.23
N GLU A 115 -14.73 1.18 4.54
CA GLU A 115 -14.33 0.64 5.85
C GLU A 115 -12.82 0.77 6.06
N VAL A 116 -12.04 0.45 5.02
CA VAL A 116 -10.59 0.58 5.07
C VAL A 116 -10.20 2.05 5.24
N ALA A 117 -10.83 2.96 4.50
CA ALA A 117 -10.54 4.38 4.61
C ALA A 117 -10.82 4.91 6.01
N ASN A 118 -11.95 4.51 6.59
CA ASN A 118 -12.30 4.94 7.95
C ASN A 118 -11.30 4.43 8.98
N GLU A 119 -10.89 3.18 8.86
CA GLU A 119 -9.93 2.58 9.80
C GLU A 119 -8.54 3.22 9.67
N ILE A 120 -8.11 3.48 8.44
CA ILE A 120 -6.84 4.19 8.20
C ILE A 120 -6.89 5.58 8.83
N GLN A 121 -8.00 6.30 8.67
CA GLN A 121 -8.14 7.63 9.26
C GLN A 121 -8.05 7.56 10.78
N SER A 122 -8.68 6.56 11.40
CA SER A 122 -8.58 6.38 12.85
C SER A 122 -7.15 6.13 13.29
N ILE A 123 -6.41 5.31 12.55
CA ILE A 123 -4.99 5.04 12.85
C ILE A 123 -4.17 6.31 12.72
N LEU A 124 -4.38 7.10 11.68
CA LEU A 124 -3.68 8.35 11.46
C LEU A 124 -3.99 9.38 12.53
N ASP A 125 -5.22 9.44 13.00
CA ASP A 125 -5.62 10.38 14.05
C ASP A 125 -4.88 10.07 15.36
N ILE A 126 -4.68 8.79 15.68
CA ILE A 126 -3.91 8.38 16.85
C ILE A 126 -2.45 8.79 16.69
N ASP A 127 -1.85 8.53 15.52
CA ASP A 127 -0.46 8.87 15.25
C ASP A 127 -0.20 10.37 15.23
N SER A 128 -1.17 11.17 14.77
CA SER A 128 -0.98 12.62 14.63
C SER A 128 -0.87 13.32 15.98
N ASP A 129 -1.30 12.67 17.07
CA ASP A 129 -1.20 13.23 18.42
C ASP A 129 0.20 13.01 19.02
N LEU A 130 1.07 12.35 18.32
CA LEU A 130 2.46 12.14 18.74
C LEU A 130 3.35 13.24 18.15
#